data_4b53321b8ee336395ec6dabe1bf31863
#
_entry.id   4b53321b8ee336395ec6dabe1bf31863
#
_cell.length_a   1.000
_cell.length_b   1.000
_cell.length_c   1.000
_cell.angle_alpha   90.00
_cell.angle_beta   90.00
_cell.angle_gamma   90.00
#
_symmetry.space_group_name_H-M   'P 1'
#
loop_
_entity.id
_entity.type
_entity.pdbx_description
1 polymer ?
#
loop_
_entity_poly.entity_id
_entity_poly.type
_entity_poly.pdbx_seq_one_letter_code
_entity_poly.pdbx_strand_id
1 'polypeptide(L)'
;MKELEKLEELEGEDSLDINNDENYKQIYPLEKIRIEKGRMSFFEIKRRQERGDIQISPEFQREDVWNYKQKSELIESVLMGIPIPVFYFFESKDTKIQVVDGRQRITTFIDFMNDKFDLKQVKIITDIIGKKFSDLNVIQQRKIEDYQIDTYTIQPPTPEQVKFNIFDRVNRGGTRLNNQEMRNALYQGNSTELINELSKEECFKKATAYSIKSNHMKDRYIILRFIGFYIYYSKITNNIEYKGNIDDFLSEIMLFLNNTMDMYLISELKFMFKNTMNFTYDNYGQDIFRFNNLNGINKRPINMALFESLSYLFTLCMQQGKKPPKGAIDNLKLEFDKSGKFVSGIDSVTSVDYRFNKVDEFLKDWNDYKS
;
A
#
# COMPACT_ATOMS: atom_id res chain seq x y z
N MET A 1 -22.83 -18.13 2.36
CA MET A 1 -22.15 -16.83 2.54
C MET A 1 -20.71 -16.99 3.06
N LYS A 2 -20.43 -17.79 4.09
CA LYS A 2 -19.04 -18.02 4.58
C LYS A 2 -18.10 -18.73 3.59
N GLU A 3 -18.61 -19.53 2.66
CA GLU A 3 -17.77 -20.19 1.63
C GLU A 3 -17.41 -19.31 0.44
N LEU A 4 -18.22 -18.28 0.14
CA LEU A 4 -17.90 -17.29 -0.91
C LEU A 4 -16.85 -16.28 -0.44
N GLU A 5 -16.78 -15.96 0.85
CA GLU A 5 -15.75 -15.07 1.41
C GLU A 5 -14.34 -15.69 1.34
N LYS A 6 -14.21 -17.02 1.46
CA LYS A 6 -12.91 -17.73 1.34
C LYS A 6 -12.32 -17.74 -0.07
N LEU A 7 -13.13 -17.52 -1.11
CA LEU A 7 -12.66 -17.44 -2.51
C LEU A 7 -11.95 -16.11 -2.85
N GLU A 8 -11.97 -15.14 -1.95
CA GLU A 8 -11.46 -13.78 -2.17
C GLU A 8 -10.13 -13.51 -1.45
N GLU A 9 -9.60 -14.46 -0.69
CA GLU A 9 -8.30 -14.36 -0.04
C GLU A 9 -7.17 -14.71 -1.01
N LEU A 10 -6.06 -13.95 -0.96
CA LEU A 10 -4.84 -14.31 -1.67
C LEU A 10 -4.13 -15.42 -0.90
N GLU A 11 -3.73 -16.48 -1.58
CA GLU A 11 -2.94 -17.54 -0.97
C GLU A 11 -1.50 -17.03 -0.72
N GLY A 12 -1.01 -17.20 0.51
CA GLY A 12 0.28 -16.65 0.95
C GLY A 12 0.19 -15.25 1.58
N GLU A 13 -1.01 -14.85 2.01
CA GLU A 13 -1.31 -13.51 2.54
C GLU A 13 -0.77 -13.26 3.97
N ASP A 14 -0.25 -14.29 4.65
CA ASP A 14 0.28 -14.19 6.03
C ASP A 14 1.34 -13.09 6.20
N SER A 15 1.99 -12.67 5.12
CA SER A 15 2.95 -11.56 5.09
C SER A 15 2.32 -10.17 5.11
N LEU A 16 0.99 -10.05 4.93
CA LEU A 16 0.29 -8.77 5.08
C LEU A 16 -0.10 -8.48 6.54
N ASP A 17 -0.15 -9.51 7.39
CA ASP A 17 -0.50 -9.35 8.78
C ASP A 17 0.72 -9.00 9.65
N ILE A 18 0.59 -7.93 10.41
CA ILE A 18 1.62 -7.38 11.32
C ILE A 18 2.03 -8.39 12.43
N ASN A 19 1.39 -9.55 12.54
CA ASN A 19 1.61 -10.51 13.63
C ASN A 19 2.86 -11.40 13.44
N ASN A 20 3.57 -11.35 12.31
CA ASN A 20 4.79 -12.14 12.07
C ASN A 20 6.08 -11.43 12.54
N ASP A 21 6.00 -10.69 13.64
CA ASP A 21 7.06 -9.83 14.21
C ASP A 21 8.24 -10.59 14.86
N GLU A 22 8.40 -11.89 14.69
CA GLU A 22 9.51 -12.63 15.32
C GLU A 22 10.91 -12.31 14.74
N ASN A 23 11.02 -11.55 13.68
CA ASN A 23 12.31 -11.25 13.00
C ASN A 23 12.83 -9.82 13.16
N TYR A 24 12.16 -8.93 13.91
CA TYR A 24 12.67 -7.58 14.17
C TYR A 24 13.78 -7.55 15.23
N LYS A 25 14.92 -8.18 14.95
CA LYS A 25 16.16 -8.00 15.74
C LYS A 25 17.07 -6.91 15.17
N GLN A 26 16.59 -5.94 14.43
CA GLN A 26 17.41 -4.81 14.04
C GLN A 26 17.47 -3.79 15.17
N ILE A 27 18.64 -3.68 15.78
CA ILE A 27 18.98 -2.63 16.75
C ILE A 27 19.16 -1.33 15.96
N TYR A 28 18.16 -0.48 15.98
CA TYR A 28 18.30 0.86 15.41
C TYR A 28 19.13 1.73 16.35
N PRO A 29 20.05 2.56 15.83
CA PRO A 29 20.73 3.54 16.65
C PRO A 29 19.70 4.57 17.16
N LEU A 30 19.34 4.46 18.44
CA LEU A 30 18.36 5.34 19.10
C LEU A 30 18.74 6.82 18.97
N GLU A 31 20.02 7.11 18.87
CA GLU A 31 20.59 8.45 18.70
C GLU A 31 20.16 9.16 17.40
N LYS A 32 19.69 8.40 16.41
CA LYS A 32 19.20 8.94 15.13
C LYS A 32 17.70 9.22 15.12
N ILE A 33 16.99 8.83 16.17
CA ILE A 33 15.53 9.07 16.25
C ILE A 33 15.31 10.51 16.71
N ARG A 34 14.69 11.33 15.85
CA ARG A 34 14.38 12.72 16.14
C ARG A 34 12.89 12.96 16.05
N ILE A 35 12.26 13.23 17.20
CA ILE A 35 10.84 13.54 17.32
C ILE A 35 10.71 14.88 18.02
N GLU A 36 10.08 15.84 17.36
CA GLU A 36 9.82 17.16 17.89
C GLU A 36 8.36 17.27 18.31
N LYS A 37 8.13 17.75 19.54
CA LYS A 37 6.81 18.10 20.02
C LYS A 37 6.52 19.56 19.70
N GLY A 38 5.38 19.81 19.07
CA GLY A 38 4.95 21.15 18.68
C GLY A 38 3.47 21.38 18.87
N ARG A 39 3.02 22.58 18.48
CA ARG A 39 1.62 22.95 18.38
C ARG A 39 1.39 23.70 17.09
N MET A 40 0.22 23.49 16.49
CA MET A 40 -0.24 24.21 15.31
C MET A 40 -1.72 24.53 15.46
N SER A 41 -2.15 25.70 14.96
CA SER A 41 -3.58 25.99 14.83
C SER A 41 -4.15 25.35 13.55
N PHE A 42 -5.49 25.14 13.51
CA PHE A 42 -6.11 24.67 12.27
C PHE A 42 -6.00 25.68 11.13
N PHE A 43 -5.94 26.98 11.44
CA PHE A 43 -5.67 28.02 10.45
C PHE A 43 -4.26 27.84 9.83
N GLU A 44 -3.24 27.56 10.66
CA GLU A 44 -1.89 27.31 10.16
C GLU A 44 -1.83 26.05 9.30
N ILE A 45 -2.49 24.96 9.72
CA ILE A 45 -2.54 23.71 8.96
C ILE A 45 -3.20 23.93 7.59
N LYS A 46 -4.35 24.62 7.55
CA LYS A 46 -5.03 24.97 6.29
C LYS A 46 -4.13 25.77 5.37
N ARG A 47 -3.48 26.82 5.88
CA ARG A 47 -2.54 27.64 5.11
C ARG A 47 -1.37 26.84 4.54
N ARG A 48 -0.78 25.95 5.35
CA ARG A 48 0.32 25.08 4.90
C ARG A 48 -0.15 24.05 3.86
N GLN A 49 -1.35 23.54 4.00
CA GLN A 49 -1.94 22.61 3.03
C GLN A 49 -2.20 23.31 1.68
N GLU A 50 -2.72 24.54 1.70
CA GLU A 50 -2.95 25.35 0.48
C GLU A 50 -1.65 25.68 -0.25
N ARG A 51 -0.52 25.77 0.47
CA ARG A 51 0.82 25.97 -0.12
C ARG A 51 1.49 24.68 -0.57
N GLY A 52 0.91 23.52 -0.26
CA GLY A 52 1.52 22.22 -0.54
C GLY A 52 2.63 21.81 0.44
N ASP A 53 2.79 22.54 1.56
CA ASP A 53 3.76 22.22 2.62
C ASP A 53 3.29 21.06 3.50
N ILE A 54 1.97 20.87 3.62
CA ILE A 54 1.36 19.70 4.27
C ILE A 54 0.65 18.84 3.22
N GLN A 55 1.10 17.61 3.08
CA GLN A 55 0.48 16.62 2.21
C GLN A 55 -0.56 15.82 2.99
N ILE A 56 -1.83 16.05 2.66
CA ILE A 56 -2.96 15.25 3.12
C ILE A 56 -3.36 14.41 1.93
N SER A 57 -2.86 13.18 1.84
CA SER A 57 -3.15 12.32 0.69
C SER A 57 -4.63 11.99 0.55
N PRO A 58 -5.29 12.40 -0.52
CA PRO A 58 -6.70 12.13 -0.74
C PRO A 58 -7.00 10.71 -1.25
N GLU A 59 -6.07 10.06 -1.94
CA GLU A 59 -6.43 9.00 -2.88
C GLU A 59 -6.25 7.56 -2.40
N PHE A 60 -5.62 7.30 -1.25
CA PHE A 60 -5.13 5.95 -0.94
C PHE A 60 -5.58 5.35 0.38
N GLN A 61 -6.56 5.94 1.04
CA GLN A 61 -7.15 5.33 2.23
C GLN A 61 -8.57 4.87 1.95
N ARG A 62 -8.91 3.79 2.65
CA ARG A 62 -10.21 3.13 2.71
C ARG A 62 -11.36 4.06 2.37
N GLU A 63 -12.38 3.50 1.74
CA GLU A 63 -13.73 4.06 1.58
C GLU A 63 -14.39 4.44 2.93
N ASP A 64 -13.79 4.10 4.07
CA ASP A 64 -14.22 4.50 5.42
C ASP A 64 -13.88 5.97 5.70
N VAL A 65 -14.53 6.85 4.99
CA VAL A 65 -14.56 8.27 5.30
C VAL A 65 -15.50 8.47 6.50
N TRP A 66 -15.06 9.27 7.48
CA TRP A 66 -15.92 9.67 8.59
C TRP A 66 -17.30 10.12 8.11
N ASN A 67 -18.34 9.56 8.71
CA ASN A 67 -19.70 9.98 8.44
C ASN A 67 -19.97 11.38 9.01
N TYR A 68 -21.07 11.99 8.59
CA TYR A 68 -21.44 13.35 9.01
C TYR A 68 -21.57 13.51 10.53
N LYS A 69 -21.96 12.45 11.25
CA LYS A 69 -22.05 12.45 12.71
C LYS A 69 -20.65 12.60 13.35
N GLN A 70 -19.71 11.78 12.94
CA GLN A 70 -18.32 11.82 13.46
C GLN A 70 -17.66 13.17 13.15
N LYS A 71 -17.86 13.70 11.94
CA LYS A 71 -17.38 15.04 11.56
C LYS A 71 -17.96 16.13 12.45
N SER A 72 -19.28 16.10 12.67
CA SER A 72 -19.97 17.11 13.50
C SER A 72 -19.57 17.00 14.98
N GLU A 73 -19.46 15.80 15.53
CA GLU A 73 -19.00 15.56 16.90
C GLU A 73 -17.56 16.08 17.13
N LEU A 74 -16.70 16.00 16.12
CA LEU A 74 -15.34 16.57 16.22
C LEU A 74 -15.37 18.10 16.29
N ILE A 75 -16.13 18.76 15.42
CA ILE A 75 -16.27 20.23 15.41
C ILE A 75 -16.89 20.69 16.74
N GLU A 76 -17.93 20.02 17.22
CA GLU A 76 -18.55 20.28 18.51
C GLU A 76 -17.53 20.18 19.66
N SER A 77 -16.70 19.13 19.66
CA SER A 77 -15.66 18.94 20.68
C SER A 77 -14.69 20.13 20.74
N VAL A 78 -14.26 20.63 19.60
CA VAL A 78 -13.37 21.80 19.53
C VAL A 78 -14.09 23.07 20.00
N LEU A 79 -15.34 23.28 19.62
CA LEU A 79 -16.14 24.39 20.12
C LEU A 79 -16.34 24.33 21.65
N MET A 80 -16.37 23.15 22.24
CA MET A 80 -16.41 22.97 23.69
C MET A 80 -15.05 23.10 24.36
N GLY A 81 -13.95 23.16 23.59
CA GLY A 81 -12.59 23.18 24.13
C GLY A 81 -12.12 21.83 24.65
N ILE A 82 -12.76 20.72 24.24
CA ILE A 82 -12.35 19.37 24.61
C ILE A 82 -11.04 19.02 23.88
N PRO A 83 -10.01 18.51 24.60
CA PRO A 83 -8.78 18.06 23.96
C PRO A 83 -9.06 16.95 22.95
N ILE A 84 -8.49 17.09 21.77
CA ILE A 84 -8.51 16.04 20.74
C ILE A 84 -7.19 15.29 20.75
N PRO A 85 -7.17 14.00 20.33
CA PRO A 85 -5.95 13.20 20.30
C PRO A 85 -4.83 13.89 19.52
N VAL A 86 -3.58 13.68 19.94
CA VAL A 86 -2.39 14.22 19.29
C VAL A 86 -2.28 13.83 17.84
N PHE A 87 -1.55 14.62 17.06
CA PHE A 87 -1.30 14.40 15.65
C PHE A 87 0.13 13.97 15.43
N TYR A 88 0.35 13.04 14.50
CA TYR A 88 1.68 12.59 14.15
C TYR A 88 1.99 12.95 12.69
N PHE A 89 3.16 13.53 12.50
CA PHE A 89 3.65 14.00 11.21
C PHE A 89 5.03 13.42 10.91
N PHE A 90 5.33 13.27 9.61
CA PHE A 90 6.70 13.11 9.13
C PHE A 90 7.12 14.37 8.41
N GLU A 91 8.35 14.80 8.67
CA GLU A 91 9.00 15.84 7.90
C GLU A 91 9.99 15.19 6.93
N SER A 92 9.88 15.53 5.65
CA SER A 92 10.82 15.14 4.62
C SER A 92 12.06 16.04 4.61
N LYS A 93 13.10 15.67 3.87
CA LYS A 93 14.33 16.46 3.76
C LYS A 93 14.11 17.84 3.14
N ASP A 94 13.09 18.00 2.31
CA ASP A 94 12.64 19.25 1.71
C ASP A 94 11.61 20.01 2.57
N THR A 95 11.54 19.68 3.87
CA THR A 95 10.69 20.32 4.89
C THR A 95 9.18 20.20 4.68
N LYS A 96 8.74 19.35 3.76
CA LYS A 96 7.32 19.04 3.60
C LYS A 96 6.85 18.10 4.70
N ILE A 97 5.65 18.35 5.19
CA ILE A 97 5.01 17.59 6.26
C ILE A 97 4.00 16.62 5.67
N GLN A 98 4.14 15.37 6.05
CA GLN A 98 3.19 14.31 5.72
C GLN A 98 2.40 13.91 6.96
N VAL A 99 1.08 13.84 6.84
CA VAL A 99 0.21 13.42 7.96
C VAL A 99 0.27 11.91 8.13
N VAL A 100 0.71 11.45 9.32
CA VAL A 100 0.79 10.04 9.74
C VAL A 100 -0.50 9.61 10.41
N ASP A 101 -0.90 10.32 11.47
CA ASP A 101 -2.17 10.14 12.16
C ASP A 101 -2.88 11.47 12.34
N GLY A 102 -4.22 11.41 12.38
CA GLY A 102 -5.09 12.58 12.47
C GLY A 102 -5.60 13.10 11.14
N ARG A 103 -5.37 12.38 10.04
CA ARG A 103 -5.79 12.80 8.71
C ARG A 103 -7.29 13.05 8.60
N GLN A 104 -8.14 12.12 9.03
CA GLN A 104 -9.60 12.29 9.01
C GLN A 104 -10.03 13.55 9.79
N ARG A 105 -9.36 13.83 10.90
CA ARG A 105 -9.57 15.01 11.73
C ARG A 105 -9.17 16.28 10.97
N ILE A 106 -7.97 16.33 10.39
CA ILE A 106 -7.49 17.50 9.60
C ILE A 106 -8.41 17.73 8.40
N THR A 107 -8.74 16.70 7.64
CA THR A 107 -9.63 16.81 6.48
C THR A 107 -11.00 17.34 6.90
N THR A 108 -11.55 16.88 8.04
CA THR A 108 -12.82 17.37 8.56
C THR A 108 -12.79 18.87 8.84
N PHE A 109 -11.71 19.38 9.48
CA PHE A 109 -11.58 20.81 9.75
C PHE A 109 -11.42 21.62 8.47
N ILE A 110 -10.57 21.19 7.55
CA ILE A 110 -10.37 21.88 6.26
C ILE A 110 -11.67 21.90 5.46
N ASP A 111 -12.38 20.78 5.39
CA ASP A 111 -13.66 20.70 4.67
C ASP A 111 -14.71 21.58 5.31
N PHE A 112 -14.76 21.63 6.64
CA PHE A 112 -15.70 22.49 7.36
C PHE A 112 -15.38 23.97 7.16
N MET A 113 -14.12 24.38 7.33
CA MET A 113 -13.69 25.78 7.10
C MET A 113 -13.83 26.23 5.63
N ASN A 114 -14.00 25.28 4.70
CA ASN A 114 -14.31 25.55 3.30
C ASN A 114 -15.79 25.36 2.95
N ASP A 115 -16.68 25.32 3.95
CA ASP A 115 -18.14 25.19 3.79
C ASP A 115 -18.62 23.97 2.99
N LYS A 116 -17.82 22.88 2.99
CA LYS A 116 -18.17 21.67 2.22
C LYS A 116 -19.27 20.81 2.85
N PHE A 117 -19.56 21.01 4.13
CA PHE A 117 -20.67 20.33 4.82
C PHE A 117 -21.23 21.18 5.94
N ASP A 118 -22.46 20.85 6.34
CA ASP A 118 -23.19 21.42 7.47
C ASP A 118 -23.16 20.48 8.68
N LEU A 119 -23.23 21.03 9.89
CA LEU A 119 -23.19 20.25 11.13
C LEU A 119 -24.52 19.50 11.34
N LYS A 120 -24.43 18.19 11.53
CA LYS A 120 -25.60 17.33 11.76
C LYS A 120 -25.36 16.46 13.00
N GLN A 121 -26.44 16.22 13.76
CA GLN A 121 -26.41 15.30 14.90
C GLN A 121 -25.40 15.69 16.01
N VAL A 122 -25.16 16.98 16.23
CA VAL A 122 -24.49 17.45 17.45
C VAL A 122 -25.40 17.26 18.66
N LYS A 123 -24.80 17.05 19.84
CA LYS A 123 -25.56 16.67 21.04
C LYS A 123 -25.69 17.74 22.09
N ILE A 124 -24.74 18.67 22.15
CA ILE A 124 -24.58 19.61 23.25
C ILE A 124 -24.85 21.05 22.78
N ILE A 125 -24.20 21.45 21.68
CA ILE A 125 -24.34 22.81 21.12
C ILE A 125 -25.40 22.79 20.01
N THR A 126 -26.67 22.74 20.39
CA THR A 126 -27.77 22.53 19.44
C THR A 126 -28.01 23.72 18.48
N ASP A 127 -27.56 24.92 18.82
CA ASP A 127 -27.68 26.12 18.00
C ASP A 127 -26.80 26.14 16.75
N ILE A 128 -25.86 25.20 16.62
CA ILE A 128 -25.01 25.05 15.43
C ILE A 128 -25.52 24.00 14.44
N ILE A 129 -26.62 23.30 14.76
CA ILE A 129 -27.20 22.29 13.84
C ILE A 129 -27.62 22.95 12.52
N GLY A 130 -27.23 22.34 11.41
CA GLY A 130 -27.51 22.81 10.05
C GLY A 130 -26.62 23.96 9.59
N LYS A 131 -25.70 24.45 10.44
CA LYS A 131 -24.78 25.53 10.07
C LYS A 131 -23.51 25.01 9.40
N LYS A 132 -23.03 25.75 8.42
CA LYS A 132 -21.71 25.71 7.86
C LYS A 132 -20.77 26.61 8.65
N PHE A 133 -19.49 26.59 8.33
CA PHE A 133 -18.50 27.42 9.00
C PHE A 133 -18.81 28.93 8.85
N SER A 134 -19.19 29.37 7.65
CA SER A 134 -19.56 30.76 7.37
C SER A 134 -20.83 31.23 8.12
N ASP A 135 -21.72 30.29 8.53
CA ASP A 135 -22.95 30.60 9.28
C ASP A 135 -22.71 30.72 10.79
N LEU A 136 -21.53 30.31 11.27
CA LEU A 136 -21.16 30.46 12.67
C LEU A 136 -20.87 31.92 13.02
N ASN A 137 -21.11 32.29 14.29
CA ASN A 137 -20.70 33.62 14.75
C ASN A 137 -19.16 33.74 14.80
N VAL A 138 -18.64 34.98 14.77
CA VAL A 138 -17.20 35.26 14.70
C VAL A 138 -16.43 34.62 15.85
N ILE A 139 -17.01 34.49 17.04
CA ILE A 139 -16.37 33.87 18.21
C ILE A 139 -16.20 32.40 17.98
N GLN A 140 -17.22 31.70 17.44
CA GLN A 140 -17.17 30.27 17.11
C GLN A 140 -16.17 29.99 15.98
N GLN A 141 -16.15 30.84 14.93
CA GLN A 141 -15.19 30.71 13.83
C GLN A 141 -13.75 30.80 14.34
N ARG A 142 -13.43 31.89 15.11
CA ARG A 142 -12.10 32.07 15.70
C ARG A 142 -11.72 30.92 16.62
N LYS A 143 -12.66 30.40 17.40
CA LYS A 143 -12.40 29.28 18.30
C LYS A 143 -11.97 28.00 17.54
N ILE A 144 -12.48 27.77 16.33
CA ILE A 144 -12.07 26.68 15.46
C ILE A 144 -10.72 27.00 14.80
N GLU A 145 -10.55 28.18 14.24
CA GLU A 145 -9.32 28.59 13.54
C GLU A 145 -8.11 28.58 14.44
N ASP A 146 -8.24 29.14 15.66
CA ASP A 146 -7.17 29.32 16.64
C ASP A 146 -6.94 28.08 17.52
N TYR A 147 -7.79 27.03 17.40
CA TYR A 147 -7.65 25.83 18.22
C TYR A 147 -6.30 25.19 17.99
N GLN A 148 -5.51 25.05 19.08
CA GLN A 148 -4.17 24.47 19.05
C GLN A 148 -4.22 22.97 19.18
N ILE A 149 -3.70 22.28 18.18
CA ILE A 149 -3.47 20.84 18.23
C ILE A 149 -2.05 20.54 18.71
N ASP A 150 -1.91 19.51 19.55
CA ASP A 150 -0.59 18.99 19.91
C ASP A 150 -0.09 18.06 18.77
N THR A 151 1.16 18.25 18.38
CA THR A 151 1.78 17.51 17.27
C THR A 151 3.08 16.84 17.69
N TYR A 152 3.35 15.65 17.14
CA TYR A 152 4.67 15.02 17.15
C TYR A 152 5.16 14.91 15.72
N THR A 153 6.26 15.57 15.40
CA THR A 153 6.86 15.56 14.08
C THR A 153 8.13 14.71 14.10
N ILE A 154 8.14 13.64 13.34
CA ILE A 154 9.30 12.78 13.16
C ILE A 154 10.14 13.39 12.04
N GLN A 155 11.38 13.77 12.36
CA GLN A 155 12.25 14.52 11.49
C GLN A 155 13.45 13.70 10.98
N PRO A 156 14.07 14.08 9.85
CA PRO A 156 15.37 13.58 9.48
C PRO A 156 16.42 13.84 10.59
N PRO A 157 17.37 12.94 10.84
CA PRO A 157 17.74 11.75 10.06
C PRO A 157 17.08 10.43 10.55
N THR A 158 15.88 10.46 11.12
CA THR A 158 15.21 9.23 11.58
C THR A 158 15.14 8.20 10.46
N PRO A 159 15.65 6.95 10.66
CA PRO A 159 15.60 5.89 9.67
C PRO A 159 14.16 5.54 9.24
N GLU A 160 13.98 5.15 7.98
CA GLU A 160 12.66 4.85 7.41
C GLU A 160 11.94 3.71 8.14
N GLN A 161 12.67 2.65 8.54
CA GLN A 161 12.10 1.54 9.31
C GLN A 161 11.56 1.99 10.68
N VAL A 162 12.20 2.98 11.31
CA VAL A 162 11.71 3.57 12.57
C VAL A 162 10.40 4.32 12.33
N LYS A 163 10.30 5.03 11.21
CA LYS A 163 9.05 5.72 10.83
C LYS A 163 7.91 4.70 10.68
N PHE A 164 8.17 3.57 10.02
CA PHE A 164 7.20 2.50 9.86
C PHE A 164 6.74 1.94 11.22
N ASN A 165 7.67 1.66 12.12
CA ASN A 165 7.36 1.17 13.48
C ASN A 165 6.57 2.17 14.31
N ILE A 166 6.90 3.46 14.23
CA ILE A 166 6.14 4.51 14.92
C ILE A 166 4.72 4.58 14.36
N PHE A 167 4.60 4.53 13.03
CA PHE A 167 3.31 4.55 12.35
C PHE A 167 2.41 3.39 12.77
N ASP A 168 2.95 2.16 12.80
CA ASP A 168 2.22 0.98 13.28
C ASP A 168 1.73 1.16 14.73
N ARG A 169 2.61 1.58 15.62
CA ARG A 169 2.27 1.76 17.04
C ARG A 169 1.22 2.83 17.29
N VAL A 170 1.31 3.94 16.56
CA VAL A 170 0.36 5.06 16.67
C VAL A 170 -1.02 4.65 16.16
N ASN A 171 -1.09 3.87 15.08
CA ASN A 171 -2.36 3.44 14.49
C ASN A 171 -3.02 2.25 15.22
N ARG A 172 -2.37 1.64 16.21
CA ARG A 172 -2.97 0.53 17.00
C ARG A 172 -4.21 0.93 17.80
N GLY A 173 -4.40 2.22 18.10
CA GLY A 173 -5.57 2.75 18.80
C GLY A 173 -6.82 3.00 17.92
N GLY A 174 -6.68 2.85 16.60
CA GLY A 174 -7.76 3.06 15.63
C GLY A 174 -8.02 1.83 14.75
N THR A 175 -8.53 2.05 13.54
CA THR A 175 -8.63 0.99 12.55
C THR A 175 -7.22 0.64 12.04
N ARG A 176 -6.77 -0.56 12.35
CA ARG A 176 -5.41 -1.01 12.04
C ARG A 176 -5.18 -1.02 10.53
N LEU A 177 -4.13 -0.38 10.06
CA LEU A 177 -3.68 -0.45 8.66
C LEU A 177 -2.80 -1.69 8.47
N ASN A 178 -2.89 -2.32 7.31
CA ASN A 178 -1.93 -3.36 6.94
C ASN A 178 -0.61 -2.76 6.43
N ASN A 179 0.41 -3.61 6.22
CA ASN A 179 1.74 -3.18 5.81
C ASN A 179 1.72 -2.43 4.46
N GLN A 180 0.85 -2.79 3.50
CA GLN A 180 0.76 -2.09 2.22
C GLN A 180 0.07 -0.73 2.36
N GLU A 181 -0.98 -0.64 3.15
CA GLU A 181 -1.64 0.64 3.45
C GLU A 181 -0.67 1.60 4.14
N MET A 182 0.16 1.09 5.06
CA MET A 182 1.20 1.87 5.72
C MET A 182 2.29 2.32 4.74
N ARG A 183 2.82 1.43 3.88
CA ARG A 183 3.79 1.81 2.84
C ARG A 183 3.23 2.87 1.92
N ASN A 184 1.99 2.69 1.49
CA ASN A 184 1.34 3.64 0.59
C ASN A 184 1.16 5.02 1.24
N ALA A 185 0.96 5.09 2.56
CA ALA A 185 0.89 6.34 3.28
C ALA A 185 2.27 7.00 3.45
N LEU A 186 3.33 6.21 3.67
CA LEU A 186 4.67 6.70 3.98
C LEU A 186 5.48 7.09 2.73
N TYR A 187 5.34 6.35 1.64
CA TYR A 187 6.18 6.47 0.44
C TYR A 187 5.40 6.99 -0.76
N GLN A 188 4.71 8.12 -0.57
CA GLN A 188 3.94 8.75 -1.65
C GLN A 188 4.83 9.32 -2.75
N GLY A 189 4.33 9.25 -3.99
CA GLY A 189 5.02 9.74 -5.18
C GLY A 189 4.82 8.79 -6.36
N ASN A 190 5.79 8.78 -7.27
CA ASN A 190 5.74 7.99 -8.51
C ASN A 190 5.40 6.52 -8.28
N SER A 191 5.89 5.91 -7.18
CA SER A 191 5.61 4.51 -6.84
C SER A 191 4.13 4.27 -6.55
N THR A 192 3.50 5.13 -5.75
CA THR A 192 2.09 5.00 -5.39
C THR A 192 1.18 5.31 -6.58
N GLU A 193 1.53 6.27 -7.42
CA GLU A 193 0.82 6.58 -8.65
C GLU A 193 0.90 5.40 -9.63
N LEU A 194 2.09 4.84 -9.83
CA LEU A 194 2.32 3.69 -10.68
C LEU A 194 1.44 2.50 -10.28
N ILE A 195 1.53 2.03 -9.04
CA ILE A 195 0.77 0.85 -8.59
C ILE A 195 -0.74 1.09 -8.56
N ASN A 196 -1.18 2.31 -8.25
CA ASN A 196 -2.59 2.69 -8.28
C ASN A 196 -3.15 2.71 -9.72
N GLU A 197 -2.39 3.21 -10.67
CA GLU A 197 -2.77 3.20 -12.09
C GLU A 197 -2.86 1.76 -12.60
N LEU A 198 -1.82 0.95 -12.35
CA LEU A 198 -1.78 -0.44 -12.79
C LEU A 198 -2.89 -1.32 -12.17
N SER A 199 -3.29 -1.05 -10.93
CA SER A 199 -4.38 -1.78 -10.29
C SER A 199 -5.75 -1.56 -10.95
N LYS A 200 -5.92 -0.44 -11.67
CA LYS A 200 -7.14 -0.10 -12.39
C LYS A 200 -7.18 -0.66 -13.82
N GLU A 201 -6.03 -1.13 -14.32
CA GLU A 201 -5.90 -1.61 -15.69
C GLU A 201 -6.75 -2.86 -15.94
N GLU A 202 -7.47 -2.84 -17.06
CA GLU A 202 -8.37 -3.92 -17.45
C GLU A 202 -7.62 -5.23 -17.73
N CYS A 203 -6.39 -5.15 -18.27
CA CYS A 203 -5.55 -6.32 -18.51
C CYS A 203 -5.19 -7.05 -17.22
N PHE A 204 -4.90 -6.33 -16.13
CA PHE A 204 -4.65 -6.92 -14.81
C PHE A 204 -5.90 -7.62 -14.27
N LYS A 205 -7.05 -6.96 -14.34
CA LYS A 205 -8.33 -7.52 -13.86
C LYS A 205 -8.69 -8.79 -14.61
N LYS A 206 -8.54 -8.80 -15.95
CA LYS A 206 -8.78 -9.98 -16.78
C LYS A 206 -7.83 -11.13 -16.45
N ALA A 207 -6.52 -10.86 -16.36
CA ALA A 207 -5.50 -11.86 -16.04
C ALA A 207 -5.68 -12.48 -14.66
N THR A 208 -6.34 -11.77 -13.73
CA THR A 208 -6.64 -12.23 -12.36
C THR A 208 -8.09 -12.61 -12.14
N ALA A 209 -8.88 -12.78 -13.23
CA ALA A 209 -10.30 -13.15 -13.18
C ALA A 209 -11.14 -12.21 -12.29
N TYR A 210 -10.79 -10.93 -12.17
CA TYR A 210 -11.43 -9.95 -11.27
C TYR A 210 -11.49 -10.40 -9.80
N SER A 211 -10.60 -11.32 -9.39
CA SER A 211 -10.65 -11.94 -8.06
C SER A 211 -9.94 -11.14 -6.98
N ILE A 212 -9.09 -10.18 -7.36
CA ILE A 212 -8.33 -9.39 -6.40
C ILE A 212 -9.10 -8.11 -6.12
N LYS A 213 -9.56 -7.98 -4.88
CA LYS A 213 -10.26 -6.76 -4.42
C LYS A 213 -9.26 -5.67 -4.06
N SER A 214 -9.68 -4.42 -4.24
CA SER A 214 -8.92 -3.23 -3.80
C SER A 214 -8.92 -3.03 -2.29
N ASN A 215 -9.76 -3.78 -1.56
CA ASN A 215 -9.83 -3.72 -0.11
C ASN A 215 -8.46 -4.00 0.49
N HIS A 216 -8.04 -3.16 1.44
CA HIS A 216 -6.73 -3.25 2.09
C HIS A 216 -5.54 -3.19 1.11
N MET A 217 -5.75 -2.64 -0.10
CA MET A 217 -4.72 -2.49 -1.14
C MET A 217 -4.04 -3.80 -1.57
N LYS A 218 -4.76 -4.93 -1.52
CA LYS A 218 -4.24 -6.24 -1.92
C LYS A 218 -3.82 -6.27 -3.40
N ASP A 219 -4.58 -5.61 -4.25
CA ASP A 219 -4.27 -5.40 -5.67
C ASP A 219 -2.94 -4.66 -5.88
N ARG A 220 -2.71 -3.59 -5.12
CA ARG A 220 -1.47 -2.81 -5.19
C ARG A 220 -0.28 -3.56 -4.60
N TYR A 221 -0.52 -4.36 -3.57
CA TYR A 221 0.52 -5.17 -2.94
C TYR A 221 1.09 -6.22 -3.89
N ILE A 222 0.23 -6.99 -4.56
CA ILE A 222 0.68 -8.03 -5.50
C ILE A 222 1.40 -7.43 -6.72
N ILE A 223 0.94 -6.25 -7.20
CA ILE A 223 1.59 -5.51 -8.29
C ILE A 223 2.96 -5.03 -7.85
N LEU A 224 3.07 -4.45 -6.66
CA LEU A 224 4.34 -3.95 -6.12
C LEU A 224 5.36 -5.08 -5.94
N ARG A 225 4.93 -6.26 -5.48
CA ARG A 225 5.79 -7.44 -5.37
C ARG A 225 6.36 -7.85 -6.73
N PHE A 226 5.51 -7.96 -7.74
CA PHE A 226 5.97 -8.30 -9.09
C PHE A 226 6.96 -7.26 -9.64
N ILE A 227 6.63 -5.97 -9.56
CA ILE A 227 7.53 -4.90 -10.00
C ILE A 227 8.85 -4.93 -9.23
N GLY A 228 8.79 -5.12 -7.91
CA GLY A 228 9.98 -5.17 -7.06
C GLY A 228 10.92 -6.31 -7.44
N PHE A 229 10.41 -7.52 -7.57
CA PHE A 229 11.22 -8.66 -7.98
C PHE A 229 11.67 -8.56 -9.43
N TYR A 230 10.86 -7.98 -10.34
CA TYR A 230 11.32 -7.69 -11.69
C TYR A 230 12.51 -6.73 -11.70
N ILE A 231 12.46 -5.63 -10.96
CA ILE A 231 13.57 -4.68 -10.82
C ILE A 231 14.83 -5.38 -10.27
N TYR A 232 14.66 -6.21 -9.25
CA TYR A 232 15.76 -6.92 -8.58
C TYR A 232 16.43 -7.96 -9.48
N TYR A 233 15.65 -8.89 -10.06
CA TYR A 233 16.21 -9.97 -10.88
C TYR A 233 16.65 -9.52 -12.27
N SER A 234 16.03 -8.47 -12.83
CA SER A 234 16.49 -7.84 -14.08
C SER A 234 17.67 -6.88 -13.87
N LYS A 235 18.15 -6.72 -12.63
CA LYS A 235 19.29 -5.87 -12.26
C LYS A 235 19.16 -4.43 -12.76
N ILE A 236 17.94 -3.88 -12.74
CA ILE A 236 17.68 -2.48 -13.10
C ILE A 236 18.42 -1.55 -12.14
N THR A 237 18.60 -1.97 -10.89
CA THR A 237 19.48 -1.33 -9.92
C THR A 237 20.27 -2.38 -9.12
N ASN A 238 21.49 -2.05 -8.76
CA ASN A 238 22.32 -2.88 -7.90
C ASN A 238 22.31 -2.42 -6.42
N ASN A 239 21.52 -1.39 -6.12
CA ASN A 239 21.51 -0.77 -4.79
C ASN A 239 20.50 -1.42 -3.83
N ILE A 240 19.68 -2.34 -4.33
CA ILE A 240 18.62 -3.02 -3.56
C ILE A 240 18.96 -4.51 -3.48
N GLU A 241 18.96 -5.04 -2.26
CA GLU A 241 19.18 -6.47 -1.99
C GLU A 241 17.98 -7.07 -1.27
N TYR A 242 17.59 -8.27 -1.65
CA TYR A 242 16.59 -9.03 -0.91
C TYR A 242 17.24 -9.81 0.23
N LYS A 243 16.85 -9.51 1.49
CA LYS A 243 17.40 -10.10 2.72
C LYS A 243 16.40 -10.95 3.51
N GLY A 244 15.30 -11.37 2.87
CA GLY A 244 14.27 -12.21 3.50
C GLY A 244 13.22 -11.41 4.29
N ASN A 245 13.27 -10.08 4.25
CA ASN A 245 12.21 -9.20 4.75
C ASN A 245 11.53 -8.50 3.57
N ILE A 246 10.31 -8.94 3.27
CA ILE A 246 9.54 -8.41 2.14
C ILE A 246 9.14 -6.95 2.36
N ASP A 247 8.87 -6.55 3.60
CA ASP A 247 8.41 -5.20 3.90
C ASP A 247 9.52 -4.17 3.72
N ASP A 248 10.73 -4.47 4.16
CA ASP A 248 11.91 -3.63 3.93
C ASP A 248 12.21 -3.54 2.43
N PHE A 249 12.21 -4.68 1.74
CA PHE A 249 12.46 -4.73 0.30
C PHE A 249 11.47 -3.88 -0.50
N LEU A 250 10.16 -4.04 -0.26
CA LEU A 250 9.15 -3.27 -0.97
C LEU A 250 9.20 -1.78 -0.63
N SER A 251 9.62 -1.43 0.59
CA SER A 251 9.84 -0.04 0.98
C SER A 251 11.04 0.58 0.23
N GLU A 252 12.14 -0.17 0.09
CA GLU A 252 13.31 0.25 -0.72
C GLU A 252 12.95 0.40 -2.20
N ILE A 253 12.14 -0.50 -2.76
CA ILE A 253 11.62 -0.39 -4.14
C ILE A 253 10.78 0.88 -4.31
N MET A 254 9.86 1.18 -3.38
CA MET A 254 9.05 2.40 -3.47
C MET A 254 9.90 3.66 -3.37
N LEU A 255 10.89 3.69 -2.48
CA LEU A 255 11.85 4.79 -2.38
C LEU A 255 12.69 4.96 -3.65
N PHE A 256 13.16 3.86 -4.25
CA PHE A 256 13.88 3.89 -5.53
C PHE A 256 13.01 4.52 -6.63
N LEU A 257 11.78 4.07 -6.79
CA LEU A 257 10.84 4.59 -7.78
C LEU A 257 10.48 6.07 -7.55
N ASN A 258 10.38 6.50 -6.29
CA ASN A 258 10.07 7.89 -5.95
C ASN A 258 11.26 8.83 -6.15
N ASN A 259 12.49 8.33 -5.96
CA ASN A 259 13.71 9.12 -6.09
C ASN A 259 14.29 9.10 -7.51
N THR A 260 13.78 8.22 -8.40
CA THR A 260 14.22 8.21 -9.79
C THR A 260 13.75 9.47 -10.51
N MET A 261 14.67 10.14 -11.15
CA MET A 261 14.35 11.22 -12.11
C MET A 261 14.04 10.67 -13.50
N ASP A 262 14.20 9.36 -13.69
CA ASP A 262 13.97 8.70 -14.96
C ASP A 262 12.49 8.37 -15.16
N MET A 263 11.76 9.32 -15.74
CA MET A 263 10.35 9.11 -16.13
C MET A 263 10.21 8.05 -17.21
N TYR A 264 11.28 7.76 -17.95
CA TYR A 264 11.29 6.70 -18.95
C TYR A 264 11.15 5.32 -18.26
N LEU A 265 11.88 5.10 -17.16
CA LEU A 265 11.76 3.85 -16.37
C LEU A 265 10.32 3.60 -15.90
N ILE A 266 9.63 4.61 -15.37
CA ILE A 266 8.23 4.47 -14.94
C ILE A 266 7.34 4.07 -16.13
N SER A 267 7.54 4.70 -17.27
CA SER A 267 6.79 4.40 -18.49
C SER A 267 7.08 2.98 -19.02
N GLU A 268 8.34 2.55 -18.97
CA GLU A 268 8.74 1.18 -19.33
C GLU A 268 8.12 0.13 -18.40
N LEU A 269 8.11 0.37 -17.10
CA LEU A 269 7.47 -0.53 -16.13
C LEU A 269 5.95 -0.63 -16.36
N LYS A 270 5.29 0.48 -16.69
CA LYS A 270 3.87 0.47 -17.08
C LYS A 270 3.64 -0.36 -18.33
N PHE A 271 4.43 -0.13 -19.36
CA PHE A 271 4.32 -0.84 -20.64
C PHE A 271 4.60 -2.34 -20.47
N MET A 272 5.68 -2.67 -19.78
CA MET A 272 6.05 -4.05 -19.45
C MET A 272 4.91 -4.76 -18.72
N PHE A 273 4.38 -4.17 -17.65
CA PHE A 273 3.30 -4.77 -16.87
C PHE A 273 2.05 -5.04 -17.72
N LYS A 274 1.58 -4.03 -18.49
CA LYS A 274 0.39 -4.18 -19.35
C LYS A 274 0.56 -5.29 -20.38
N ASN A 275 1.71 -5.33 -21.03
CA ASN A 275 2.00 -6.37 -22.03
C ASN A 275 2.10 -7.75 -21.39
N THR A 276 2.73 -7.86 -20.21
CA THR A 276 2.79 -9.14 -19.47
C THR A 276 1.39 -9.63 -19.10
N MET A 277 0.51 -8.77 -18.60
CA MET A 277 -0.85 -9.18 -18.25
C MET A 277 -1.68 -9.59 -19.49
N ASN A 278 -1.57 -8.85 -20.61
CA ASN A 278 -2.21 -9.21 -21.86
C ASN A 278 -1.67 -10.55 -22.40
N PHE A 279 -0.35 -10.69 -22.47
CA PHE A 279 0.29 -11.93 -22.91
C PHE A 279 -0.16 -13.13 -22.06
N THR A 280 -0.23 -12.94 -20.75
CA THR A 280 -0.67 -13.97 -19.81
C THR A 280 -2.11 -14.40 -20.10
N TYR A 281 -3.02 -13.44 -20.20
CA TYR A 281 -4.43 -13.72 -20.43
C TYR A 281 -4.67 -14.39 -21.79
N ASP A 282 -4.07 -13.84 -22.85
CA ASP A 282 -4.28 -14.31 -24.23
C ASP A 282 -3.72 -15.72 -24.47
N ASN A 283 -2.66 -16.11 -23.77
CA ASN A 283 -1.98 -17.39 -24.01
C ASN A 283 -2.33 -18.47 -22.99
N TYR A 284 -2.61 -18.09 -21.74
CA TYR A 284 -2.77 -19.07 -20.64
C TYR A 284 -4.10 -18.93 -19.89
N GLY A 285 -4.82 -17.82 -20.10
CA GLY A 285 -6.13 -17.57 -19.52
C GLY A 285 -6.06 -17.00 -18.08
N GLN A 286 -7.24 -16.77 -17.53
CA GLN A 286 -7.43 -16.04 -16.27
C GLN A 286 -7.09 -16.81 -14.98
N ASP A 287 -6.91 -18.12 -15.06
CA ASP A 287 -6.69 -18.98 -13.88
C ASP A 287 -5.21 -19.38 -13.71
N ILE A 288 -4.31 -18.85 -14.53
CA ILE A 288 -2.91 -19.26 -14.54
C ILE A 288 -2.19 -19.03 -13.21
N PHE A 289 -2.58 -18.00 -12.48
CA PHE A 289 -2.01 -17.65 -11.19
C PHE A 289 -2.60 -18.43 -9.99
N ARG A 290 -3.32 -19.52 -10.28
CA ARG A 290 -3.90 -20.43 -9.29
C ARG A 290 -3.28 -21.80 -9.42
N PHE A 291 -3.03 -22.46 -8.31
CA PHE A 291 -2.73 -23.89 -8.33
C PHE A 291 -3.99 -24.71 -8.59
N ASN A 292 -3.81 -25.88 -9.16
CA ASN A 292 -4.91 -26.79 -9.40
C ASN A 292 -5.43 -27.36 -8.07
N ASN A 293 -6.75 -27.48 -7.94
CA ASN A 293 -7.33 -28.14 -6.78
C ASN A 293 -7.35 -29.67 -7.00
N LEU A 294 -6.71 -30.39 -6.10
CA LEU A 294 -6.64 -31.85 -6.16
C LEU A 294 -8.03 -32.53 -6.08
N ASN A 295 -9.00 -31.87 -5.49
CA ASN A 295 -10.35 -32.37 -5.27
C ASN A 295 -11.39 -31.88 -6.30
N GLY A 296 -11.01 -31.07 -7.28
CA GLY A 296 -11.81 -30.71 -8.45
C GLY A 296 -13.08 -29.86 -8.24
N ILE A 297 -13.46 -29.51 -7.02
CA ILE A 297 -14.76 -28.90 -6.72
C ILE A 297 -14.73 -27.37 -6.64
N ASN A 298 -13.63 -26.78 -6.16
CA ASN A 298 -13.49 -25.32 -6.02
C ASN A 298 -12.16 -24.82 -6.57
N LYS A 299 -12.13 -23.61 -7.13
CA LYS A 299 -10.88 -22.95 -7.54
C LYS A 299 -10.11 -22.49 -6.31
N ARG A 300 -8.79 -22.77 -6.28
CA ARG A 300 -7.92 -22.16 -5.25
C ARG A 300 -7.82 -20.65 -5.47
N PRO A 301 -7.59 -19.86 -4.43
CA PRO A 301 -7.30 -18.44 -4.56
C PRO A 301 -6.11 -18.17 -5.48
N ILE A 302 -5.94 -16.91 -5.92
CA ILE A 302 -4.70 -16.50 -6.57
C ILE A 302 -3.57 -16.62 -5.56
N ASN A 303 -2.49 -17.29 -5.95
CA ASN A 303 -1.30 -17.42 -5.12
C ASN A 303 -0.32 -16.28 -5.43
N MET A 304 0.10 -15.52 -4.40
CA MET A 304 0.96 -14.36 -4.59
C MET A 304 2.34 -14.72 -5.14
N ALA A 305 2.96 -15.76 -4.60
CA ALA A 305 4.27 -16.22 -5.04
C ALA A 305 4.23 -16.73 -6.49
N LEU A 306 3.14 -17.37 -6.87
CA LEU A 306 2.92 -17.81 -8.25
C LEU A 306 2.69 -16.63 -9.19
N PHE A 307 1.94 -15.60 -8.74
CA PHE A 307 1.72 -14.41 -9.54
C PHE A 307 3.04 -13.70 -9.86
N GLU A 308 3.89 -13.43 -8.85
CA GLU A 308 5.15 -12.74 -9.08
C GLU A 308 6.12 -13.55 -9.94
N SER A 309 6.22 -14.87 -9.70
CA SER A 309 7.14 -15.75 -10.45
C SER A 309 6.73 -15.96 -11.91
N LEU A 310 5.44 -16.24 -12.15
CA LEU A 310 4.95 -16.42 -13.52
C LEU A 310 4.87 -15.11 -14.29
N SER A 311 4.55 -13.97 -13.64
CA SER A 311 4.60 -12.68 -14.31
C SER A 311 6.03 -12.34 -14.73
N TYR A 312 7.03 -12.63 -13.91
CA TYR A 312 8.44 -12.49 -14.29
C TYR A 312 8.79 -13.42 -15.46
N LEU A 313 8.43 -14.70 -15.39
CA LEU A 313 8.63 -15.66 -16.49
C LEU A 313 8.03 -15.15 -17.81
N PHE A 314 6.77 -14.72 -17.79
CA PHE A 314 6.09 -14.27 -19.01
C PHE A 314 6.67 -12.97 -19.56
N THR A 315 7.17 -12.09 -18.69
CA THR A 315 7.92 -10.91 -19.13
C THR A 315 9.18 -11.31 -19.90
N LEU A 316 9.96 -12.25 -19.37
CA LEU A 316 11.16 -12.74 -20.05
C LEU A 316 10.83 -13.51 -21.33
N CYS A 317 9.75 -14.27 -21.34
CA CYS A 317 9.27 -14.96 -22.54
C CYS A 317 8.95 -13.95 -23.66
N MET A 318 8.23 -12.88 -23.35
CA MET A 318 7.93 -11.82 -24.34
C MET A 318 9.18 -11.14 -24.86
N GLN A 319 10.12 -10.79 -23.98
CA GLN A 319 11.38 -10.14 -24.37
C GLN A 319 12.23 -11.02 -25.27
N GLN A 320 12.17 -12.33 -25.11
CA GLN A 320 12.91 -13.31 -25.89
C GLN A 320 12.13 -13.87 -27.11
N GLY A 321 10.89 -13.41 -27.33
CA GLY A 321 10.02 -13.94 -28.39
C GLY A 321 9.63 -15.41 -28.18
N LYS A 322 9.62 -15.88 -26.93
CA LYS A 322 9.34 -17.28 -26.55
C LYS A 322 7.88 -17.45 -26.10
N LYS A 323 7.31 -18.61 -26.39
CA LYS A 323 5.96 -18.97 -25.94
C LYS A 323 5.93 -20.45 -25.53
N PRO A 324 6.21 -20.75 -24.25
CA PRO A 324 6.12 -22.10 -23.74
C PRO A 324 4.72 -22.72 -23.95
N PRO A 325 4.60 -24.01 -24.27
CA PRO A 325 3.32 -24.67 -24.34
C PRO A 325 2.63 -24.69 -22.98
N LYS A 326 1.30 -24.63 -22.98
CA LYS A 326 0.51 -24.62 -21.72
C LYS A 326 0.84 -25.81 -20.82
N GLY A 327 1.01 -27.02 -21.38
CA GLY A 327 1.38 -28.21 -20.61
C GLY A 327 2.71 -28.06 -19.87
N ALA A 328 3.72 -27.43 -20.49
CA ALA A 328 4.99 -27.15 -19.79
C ALA A 328 4.80 -26.21 -18.59
N ILE A 329 3.98 -25.16 -18.75
CA ILE A 329 3.63 -24.27 -17.63
C ILE A 329 2.86 -25.00 -16.53
N ASP A 330 1.92 -25.89 -16.91
CA ASP A 330 1.16 -26.67 -15.93
C ASP A 330 2.07 -27.63 -15.14
N ASN A 331 3.07 -28.22 -15.79
CA ASN A 331 4.08 -29.07 -15.12
C ASN A 331 4.99 -28.26 -14.19
N LEU A 332 5.43 -27.07 -14.61
CA LEU A 332 6.17 -26.15 -13.74
C LEU A 332 5.34 -25.77 -12.50
N LYS A 333 4.05 -25.50 -12.68
CA LYS A 333 3.14 -25.23 -11.55
C LYS A 333 3.00 -26.42 -10.61
N LEU A 334 2.95 -27.63 -11.13
CA LEU A 334 2.92 -28.85 -10.30
C LEU A 334 4.20 -29.02 -9.48
N GLU A 335 5.37 -28.71 -10.04
CA GLU A 335 6.63 -28.71 -9.32
C GLU A 335 6.63 -27.63 -8.21
N PHE A 336 6.14 -26.45 -8.53
CA PHE A 336 5.99 -25.35 -7.59
C PHE A 336 5.08 -25.71 -6.40
N ASP A 337 3.91 -26.30 -6.66
CA ASP A 337 2.96 -26.69 -5.63
C ASP A 337 3.54 -27.77 -4.69
N LYS A 338 4.25 -28.76 -5.26
CA LYS A 338 4.93 -29.83 -4.49
C LYS A 338 6.11 -29.33 -3.64
N SER A 339 6.71 -28.20 -3.99
CA SER A 339 7.89 -27.67 -3.28
C SER A 339 7.56 -27.14 -1.87
N GLY A 340 6.30 -26.82 -1.57
CA GLY A 340 5.85 -26.19 -0.33
C GLY A 340 6.26 -24.72 -0.19
N LYS A 341 7.08 -24.17 -1.11
CA LYS A 341 7.67 -22.81 -1.02
C LYS A 341 6.75 -21.70 -1.53
N PHE A 342 5.52 -22.04 -1.88
CA PHE A 342 4.50 -21.12 -2.37
C PHE A 342 3.34 -20.91 -1.38
N VAL A 343 3.32 -21.63 -0.27
CA VAL A 343 2.23 -21.58 0.71
C VAL A 343 2.71 -21.12 2.08
N SER A 344 3.89 -21.57 2.51
CA SER A 344 4.47 -21.23 3.81
C SER A 344 5.89 -20.69 3.66
N GLY A 345 6.24 -19.67 4.44
CA GLY A 345 7.57 -19.04 4.39
C GLY A 345 7.92 -18.50 3.01
N ILE A 346 6.92 -18.00 2.28
CA ILE A 346 7.06 -17.55 0.89
C ILE A 346 8.08 -16.44 0.72
N ASP A 347 8.31 -15.66 1.77
CA ASP A 347 9.21 -14.50 1.78
C ASP A 347 10.60 -14.82 2.36
N SER A 348 10.90 -16.08 2.69
CA SER A 348 12.28 -16.46 3.01
C SER A 348 13.18 -16.35 1.78
N VAL A 349 14.46 -15.98 1.99
CA VAL A 349 15.47 -15.92 0.90
C VAL A 349 15.48 -17.21 0.10
N THR A 350 15.47 -18.36 0.80
CA THR A 350 15.50 -19.68 0.16
C THR A 350 14.25 -19.95 -0.70
N SER A 351 13.08 -19.46 -0.33
CA SER A 351 11.85 -19.63 -1.11
C SER A 351 11.83 -18.71 -2.33
N VAL A 352 12.26 -17.46 -2.14
CA VAL A 352 12.36 -16.48 -3.23
C VAL A 352 13.39 -16.94 -4.26
N ASP A 353 14.62 -17.27 -3.83
CA ASP A 353 15.68 -17.74 -4.74
C ASP A 353 15.25 -19.01 -5.49
N TYR A 354 14.61 -19.95 -4.81
CA TYR A 354 14.08 -21.15 -5.46
C TYR A 354 13.14 -20.82 -6.62
N ARG A 355 12.18 -19.92 -6.40
CA ARG A 355 11.18 -19.58 -7.41
C ARG A 355 11.79 -18.96 -8.66
N PHE A 356 12.67 -17.98 -8.46
CA PHE A 356 13.25 -17.26 -9.60
C PHE A 356 14.34 -18.05 -10.30
N ASN A 357 15.14 -18.85 -9.58
CA ASN A 357 16.08 -19.78 -10.19
C ASN A 357 15.38 -20.83 -11.04
N LYS A 358 14.24 -21.35 -10.58
CA LYS A 358 13.42 -22.28 -11.36
C LYS A 358 12.81 -21.64 -12.62
N VAL A 359 12.45 -20.38 -12.58
CA VAL A 359 12.05 -19.63 -13.76
C VAL A 359 13.19 -19.56 -14.77
N ASP A 360 14.41 -19.27 -14.33
CA ASP A 360 15.59 -19.18 -15.19
C ASP A 360 15.98 -20.55 -15.77
N GLU A 361 15.87 -21.63 -15.00
CA GLU A 361 16.06 -23.01 -15.47
C GLU A 361 15.03 -23.36 -16.54
N PHE A 362 13.75 -23.10 -16.27
CA PHE A 362 12.66 -23.35 -17.20
C PHE A 362 12.83 -22.59 -18.53
N LEU A 363 13.29 -21.35 -18.50
CA LEU A 363 13.52 -20.55 -19.70
C LEU A 363 14.65 -21.08 -20.60
N LYS A 364 15.63 -21.78 -20.00
CA LYS A 364 16.74 -22.38 -20.76
C LYS A 364 16.25 -23.59 -21.54
N ASP A 365 15.50 -24.48 -20.90
CA ASP A 365 14.93 -25.65 -21.56
C ASP A 365 13.61 -26.12 -20.94
N TRP A 366 12.48 -25.64 -21.50
CA TRP A 366 11.17 -26.15 -21.10
C TRP A 366 10.80 -27.49 -21.71
N ASN A 367 11.67 -28.08 -22.60
CA ASN A 367 11.41 -29.41 -23.15
C ASN A 367 11.43 -30.47 -22.06
N ASP A 368 12.19 -30.28 -20.99
CA ASP A 368 12.20 -31.17 -19.83
C ASP A 368 10.85 -31.19 -19.08
N TYR A 369 9.97 -30.24 -19.37
CA TYR A 369 8.65 -30.10 -18.77
C TYR A 369 7.51 -30.57 -19.69
N LYS A 370 7.81 -31.21 -20.81
CA LYS A 370 6.81 -31.65 -21.83
C LYS A 370 6.15 -32.99 -21.57
N SER A 371 6.47 -33.71 -20.52
CA SER A 371 5.96 -35.07 -20.27
C SER A 371 4.52 -35.13 -19.80
#